data_bd59b2f15656b02efcf078ba7f3bdc90
#
_entry.id   bd59b2f15656b02efcf078ba7f3bdc90
#
_cell.length_a   1.000
_cell.length_b   1.000
_cell.length_c   1.000
_cell.angle_alpha   90.00
_cell.angle_beta   90.00
_cell.angle_gamma   90.00
#
_symmetry.space_group_name_H-M   'P 1'
#
loop_
_entity.id
_entity.type
_entity.pdbx_description
1 polymer ?
#
loop_
_entity_poly.entity_id
_entity_poly.type
_entity_poly.pdbx_seq_one_letter_code
_entity_poly.pdbx_strand_id
1 'polypeptide(L)'
;YFEDFDICLQAIKNGGKVFSSKHLLIKHLGNKGSLAADPNFKDVAQNFKDWHWTWSQFYFYKKNYSYFYALRKCFFKMIKNLIKMFFYKLLNNNKAFNNSKYRFLGFFNSMIGKKSYYRIED
;
A
#
# COMPACT_ATOMS: atom_id res chain seq x y z
N TYR A 1 -4.38 3.20 -4.25
CA TYR A 1 -3.82 1.85 -4.46
C TYR A 1 -4.92 0.81 -4.23
N PHE A 2 -4.92 -0.27 -4.96
CA PHE A 2 -5.96 -1.30 -4.99
C PHE A 2 -7.28 -0.87 -5.64
N GLU A 3 -7.40 0.34 -6.18
CA GLU A 3 -8.56 0.82 -6.92
C GLU A 3 -8.86 -0.05 -8.14
N ASP A 4 -7.84 -0.42 -8.91
CA ASP A 4 -8.00 -1.27 -10.09
C ASP A 4 -8.52 -2.66 -9.72
N PHE A 5 -7.99 -3.25 -8.64
CA PHE A 5 -8.48 -4.53 -8.13
C PHE A 5 -9.93 -4.43 -7.63
N ASP A 6 -10.27 -3.32 -6.97
CA ASP A 6 -11.62 -3.10 -6.45
C ASP A 6 -12.64 -2.95 -7.59
N ILE A 7 -12.31 -2.16 -8.62
CA ILE A 7 -13.13 -1.99 -9.82
C ILE A 7 -13.34 -3.33 -10.53
N CYS A 8 -12.27 -4.08 -10.78
CA CYS A 8 -12.35 -5.39 -11.43
C CYS A 8 -13.22 -6.36 -10.61
N LEU A 9 -13.05 -6.39 -9.30
CA LEU A 9 -13.84 -7.25 -8.42
C LEU A 9 -15.31 -6.85 -8.41
N GLN A 10 -15.63 -5.56 -8.38
CA GLN A 10 -17.01 -5.07 -8.46
C GLN A 10 -17.63 -5.38 -9.81
N ALA A 11 -16.89 -5.23 -10.91
CA ALA A 11 -17.38 -5.62 -12.24
C ALA A 11 -17.78 -7.11 -12.28
N ILE A 12 -16.92 -7.99 -11.75
CA ILE A 12 -17.19 -9.44 -11.69
C ILE A 12 -18.42 -9.73 -10.80
N LYS A 13 -18.52 -9.11 -9.63
CA LYS A 13 -19.65 -9.28 -8.70
C LYS A 13 -21.00 -8.86 -9.32
N ASN A 14 -20.98 -7.89 -10.23
CA ASN A 14 -22.15 -7.41 -10.96
C ASN A 14 -22.41 -8.17 -12.28
N GLY A 15 -21.82 -9.35 -12.47
CA GLY A 15 -22.01 -10.19 -13.66
C GLY A 15 -21.18 -9.77 -14.88
N GLY A 16 -20.33 -8.77 -14.75
CA GLY A 16 -19.40 -8.35 -15.81
C GLY A 16 -18.20 -9.29 -15.93
N LYS A 17 -17.42 -9.07 -17.00
CA LYS A 17 -16.19 -9.81 -17.27
C LYS A 17 -15.01 -8.83 -17.38
N VAL A 18 -13.86 -9.25 -16.90
CA VAL A 18 -12.61 -8.50 -17.02
C VAL A 18 -11.71 -9.21 -18.04
N PHE A 19 -11.22 -8.46 -19.01
CA PHE A 19 -10.40 -9.00 -20.08
C PHE A 19 -9.00 -8.34 -20.07
N SER A 20 -7.99 -9.13 -20.40
CA SER A 20 -6.67 -8.63 -20.74
C SER A 20 -6.52 -8.61 -22.26
N SER A 21 -6.09 -7.49 -22.83
CA SER A 21 -5.85 -7.35 -24.27
C SER A 21 -4.36 -7.23 -24.56
N LYS A 22 -3.87 -8.07 -25.47
CA LYS A 22 -2.48 -7.98 -25.99
C LYS A 22 -2.30 -6.88 -27.06
N HIS A 23 -3.41 -6.35 -27.58
CA HIS A 23 -3.40 -5.35 -28.66
C HIS A 23 -3.47 -3.93 -28.14
N LEU A 24 -3.81 -3.74 -26.88
CA LEU A 24 -3.86 -2.42 -26.23
C LEU A 24 -2.54 -2.18 -25.48
N LEU A 25 -1.64 -1.43 -26.09
CA LEU A 25 -0.37 -1.07 -25.47
C LEU A 25 -0.46 0.34 -24.90
N ILE A 26 -0.41 0.45 -23.58
CA ILE A 26 -0.36 1.73 -22.87
C ILE A 26 1.03 1.90 -22.28
N LYS A 27 1.74 2.95 -22.70
CA LYS A 27 3.03 3.32 -22.12
C LYS A 27 2.82 4.02 -20.78
N HIS A 28 3.01 3.29 -19.68
CA HIS A 28 2.98 3.85 -18.34
C HIS A 28 4.28 4.61 -18.06
N LEU A 29 4.20 5.95 -17.97
CA LEU A 29 5.39 6.80 -17.77
C LEU A 29 5.97 6.71 -16.35
N GLY A 30 5.35 5.97 -15.46
CA GLY A 30 5.77 5.71 -14.07
C GLY A 30 6.36 6.94 -13.36
N ASN A 31 5.99 7.24 -12.18
CA ASN A 31 6.57 8.29 -11.29
C ASN A 31 6.85 9.70 -11.87
N LYS A 32 6.71 9.94 -13.20
CA LYS A 32 7.04 11.23 -13.82
C LYS A 32 6.09 12.39 -13.45
N GLY A 33 4.93 12.08 -12.95
CA GLY A 33 3.95 13.08 -12.48
C GLY A 33 3.85 13.16 -10.95
N SER A 34 4.81 12.62 -10.21
CA SER A 34 4.78 12.59 -8.75
C SER A 34 6.06 13.21 -8.16
N LEU A 35 5.99 13.70 -6.93
CA LEU A 35 7.14 14.17 -6.13
C LEU A 35 8.31 13.15 -6.10
N ALA A 36 8.06 11.88 -6.41
CA ALA A 36 9.10 10.86 -6.53
C ALA A 36 10.06 11.08 -7.72
N ALA A 37 9.75 12.00 -8.65
CA ALA A 37 10.64 12.39 -9.74
C ALA A 37 11.77 13.30 -9.25
N ASP A 38 11.57 14.03 -8.14
CA ASP A 38 12.60 14.86 -7.51
C ASP A 38 13.45 14.01 -6.56
N PRO A 39 14.79 13.97 -6.74
CA PRO A 39 15.69 13.23 -5.87
C PRO A 39 15.57 13.59 -4.39
N ASN A 40 15.29 14.86 -4.07
CA ASN A 40 15.16 15.35 -2.70
C ASN A 40 13.95 14.77 -1.96
N PHE A 41 12.89 14.44 -2.69
CA PHE A 41 11.65 13.89 -2.14
C PHE A 41 11.51 12.38 -2.29
N LYS A 42 12.51 11.70 -2.85
CA LYS A 42 12.44 10.27 -3.17
C LYS A 42 12.10 9.39 -1.97
N ASP A 43 12.71 9.64 -0.82
CA ASP A 43 12.48 8.83 0.38
C ASP A 43 11.12 9.15 1.01
N VAL A 44 10.71 10.41 1.00
CA VAL A 44 9.38 10.84 1.48
C VAL A 44 8.29 10.24 0.59
N ALA A 45 8.45 10.33 -0.72
CA ALA A 45 7.53 9.73 -1.68
C ALA A 45 7.46 8.19 -1.55
N GLN A 46 8.58 7.53 -1.24
CA GLN A 46 8.60 6.09 -0.99
C GLN A 46 7.83 5.74 0.30
N ASN A 47 8.03 6.49 1.38
CA ASN A 47 7.30 6.32 2.63
C ASN A 47 5.79 6.51 2.44
N PHE A 48 5.40 7.53 1.67
CA PHE A 48 4.00 7.77 1.29
C PHE A 48 3.42 6.57 0.54
N LYS A 49 4.12 6.06 -0.48
CA LYS A 49 3.70 4.86 -1.23
C LYS A 49 3.56 3.64 -0.32
N ASP A 50 4.53 3.39 0.54
CA ASP A 50 4.56 2.24 1.44
C ASP A 50 3.39 2.26 2.43
N TRP A 51 3.07 3.44 2.97
CA TRP A 51 1.94 3.62 3.88
C TRP A 51 0.60 3.38 3.15
N HIS A 52 0.38 4.06 2.03
CA HIS A 52 -0.88 3.95 1.28
C HIS A 52 -1.10 2.56 0.70
N TRP A 53 -0.04 1.90 0.21
CA TRP A 53 -0.11 0.54 -0.29
C TRP A 53 -0.63 -0.43 0.77
N THR A 54 -0.07 -0.40 1.96
CA THR A 54 -0.44 -1.33 3.03
C THR A 54 -1.79 -0.98 3.67
N TRP A 55 -2.10 0.33 3.80
CA TRP A 55 -3.42 0.79 4.25
C TRP A 55 -4.53 0.31 3.29
N SER A 56 -4.34 0.54 1.99
CA SER A 56 -5.30 0.15 0.95
C SER A 56 -5.47 -1.36 0.85
N GLN A 57 -4.39 -2.13 1.04
CA GLN A 57 -4.46 -3.59 1.03
C GLN A 57 -5.37 -4.14 2.14
N PHE A 58 -5.21 -3.67 3.37
CA PHE A 58 -6.08 -4.10 4.47
C PHE A 58 -7.52 -3.65 4.25
N TYR A 59 -7.71 -2.38 3.85
CA TYR A 59 -9.02 -1.81 3.56
C TYR A 59 -9.76 -2.58 2.47
N PHE A 60 -9.08 -2.92 1.38
CA PHE A 60 -9.63 -3.71 0.27
C PHE A 60 -10.17 -5.08 0.75
N TYR A 61 -9.36 -5.81 1.54
CA TYR A 61 -9.79 -7.10 2.07
C TYR A 61 -10.95 -6.96 3.06
N LYS A 62 -10.91 -5.93 3.94
CA LYS A 62 -12.00 -5.65 4.87
C LYS A 62 -13.29 -5.30 4.15
N LYS A 63 -13.24 -4.43 3.13
CA LYS A 63 -14.39 -3.98 2.35
C LYS A 63 -15.05 -5.12 1.57
N ASN A 64 -14.24 -5.94 0.91
CA ASN A 64 -14.74 -6.91 -0.07
C ASN A 64 -15.01 -8.30 0.48
N TYR A 65 -14.44 -8.63 1.64
CA TYR A 65 -14.60 -9.96 2.26
C TYR A 65 -15.07 -9.83 3.71
N SER A 66 -14.15 -9.61 4.65
CA SER A 66 -14.47 -9.34 6.06
C SER A 66 -13.25 -8.80 6.81
N TYR A 67 -13.50 -8.27 8.03
CA TYR A 67 -12.42 -7.83 8.91
C TYR A 67 -11.46 -8.99 9.28
N PHE A 68 -12.00 -10.14 9.64
CA PHE A 68 -11.19 -11.31 10.02
C PHE A 68 -10.38 -11.86 8.84
N TYR A 69 -10.95 -11.82 7.64
CA TYR A 69 -10.21 -12.18 6.43
C TYR A 69 -9.04 -11.24 6.19
N ALA A 70 -9.26 -9.92 6.29
CA ALA A 70 -8.22 -8.91 6.17
C ALA A 70 -7.12 -9.11 7.21
N LEU A 71 -7.51 -9.34 8.47
CA LEU A 71 -6.58 -9.61 9.56
C LEU A 71 -5.70 -10.82 9.24
N ARG A 72 -6.29 -11.95 8.87
CA ARG A 72 -5.54 -13.18 8.52
C ARG A 72 -4.56 -12.96 7.37
N LYS A 73 -4.95 -12.21 6.33
CA LYS A 73 -4.11 -11.94 5.15
C LYS A 73 -2.97 -10.95 5.43
N CYS A 74 -3.17 -10.00 6.35
CA CYS A 74 -2.22 -8.93 6.61
C CYS A 74 -1.41 -9.11 7.89
N PHE A 75 -1.84 -9.94 8.84
CA PHE A 75 -1.22 -10.11 10.15
C PHE A 75 0.26 -10.43 10.08
N PHE A 76 0.63 -11.49 9.37
CA PHE A 76 2.04 -11.88 9.25
C PHE A 76 2.90 -10.82 8.54
N LYS A 77 2.32 -10.09 7.58
CA LYS A 77 3.01 -8.98 6.92
C LYS A 77 3.25 -7.82 7.89
N MET A 78 2.29 -7.54 8.76
CA MET A 78 2.38 -6.51 9.79
C MET A 78 3.45 -6.87 10.82
N ILE A 79 3.43 -8.09 11.36
CA ILE A 79 4.45 -8.59 12.30
C ILE A 79 5.84 -8.58 11.67
N LYS A 80 5.98 -9.05 10.44
CA LYS A 80 7.26 -9.00 9.71
C LYS A 80 7.82 -7.58 9.61
N ASN A 81 6.98 -6.59 9.35
CA ASN A 81 7.43 -5.18 9.29
C ASN A 81 7.83 -4.68 10.70
N LEU A 82 7.11 -5.06 11.74
CA LEU A 82 7.47 -4.72 13.12
C LEU A 82 8.84 -5.30 13.52
N ILE A 83 9.08 -6.57 13.21
CA ILE A 83 10.38 -7.22 13.45
C ILE A 83 11.49 -6.52 12.66
N LYS A 84 11.26 -6.21 11.38
CA LYS A 84 12.21 -5.47 10.54
C LYS A 84 12.55 -4.10 11.10
N MET A 85 11.57 -3.37 11.65
CA MET A 85 11.84 -2.09 12.31
C MET A 85 12.85 -2.26 13.44
N PHE A 86 12.67 -3.27 14.30
CA PHE A 86 13.59 -3.54 15.40
C PHE A 86 15.01 -3.81 14.89
N PHE A 87 15.18 -4.73 13.94
CA PHE A 87 16.49 -5.06 13.38
C PHE A 87 17.17 -3.88 12.67
N TYR A 88 16.42 -3.14 11.85
CA TYR A 88 17.00 -2.01 11.12
C TYR A 88 17.38 -0.83 12.03
N LYS A 89 16.68 -0.69 13.16
CA LYS A 89 17.06 0.27 14.20
C LYS A 89 18.40 -0.11 14.84
N LEU A 90 18.62 -1.39 15.17
CA LEU A 90 19.90 -1.90 15.70
C LEU A 90 21.05 -1.74 14.71
N LEU A 91 20.77 -1.91 13.41
CA LEU A 91 21.76 -1.77 12.34
C LEU A 91 21.98 -0.31 11.88
N ASN A 92 21.36 0.68 12.55
CA ASN A 92 21.39 2.09 12.17
C ASN A 92 21.00 2.36 10.69
N ASN A 93 20.20 1.47 10.10
CA ASN A 93 19.71 1.65 8.73
C ASN A 93 18.38 2.42 8.72
N ASN A 94 18.48 3.75 8.79
CA ASN A 94 17.33 4.65 8.90
C ASN A 94 16.35 4.52 7.72
N LYS A 95 16.86 4.31 6.51
CA LYS A 95 16.01 4.16 5.30
C LYS A 95 15.14 2.89 5.38
N ALA A 96 15.75 1.75 5.66
CA ALA A 96 15.04 0.48 5.78
C ALA A 96 14.10 0.47 6.99
N PHE A 97 14.50 1.13 8.09
CA PHE A 97 13.64 1.36 9.25
C PHE A 97 12.37 2.13 8.87
N ASN A 98 12.51 3.29 8.20
CA ASN A 98 11.39 4.12 7.78
C ASN A 98 10.44 3.37 6.84
N ASN A 99 10.96 2.69 5.82
CA ASN A 99 10.14 1.90 4.92
C ASN A 99 9.29 0.85 5.69
N SER A 100 9.90 0.14 6.63
CA SER A 100 9.20 -0.86 7.45
C SER A 100 8.19 -0.20 8.39
N LYS A 101 8.52 0.96 8.98
CA LYS A 101 7.65 1.75 9.85
C LYS A 101 6.39 2.19 9.11
N TYR A 102 6.53 2.78 7.93
CA TYR A 102 5.36 3.27 7.19
C TYR A 102 4.47 2.13 6.68
N ARG A 103 5.05 1.00 6.29
CA ARG A 103 4.28 -0.22 5.97
C ARG A 103 3.53 -0.76 7.19
N PHE A 104 4.15 -0.81 8.35
CA PHE A 104 3.47 -1.20 9.58
C PHE A 104 2.33 -0.25 9.93
N LEU A 105 2.60 1.07 9.92
CA LEU A 105 1.61 2.10 10.24
C LEU A 105 0.42 2.09 9.29
N GLY A 106 0.64 1.86 7.99
CA GLY A 106 -0.45 1.73 7.02
C GLY A 106 -1.41 0.59 7.39
N PHE A 107 -0.89 -0.61 7.63
CA PHE A 107 -1.71 -1.74 8.10
C PHE A 107 -2.42 -1.45 9.42
N PHE A 108 -1.68 -0.96 10.41
CA PHE A 108 -2.21 -0.70 11.74
C PHE A 108 -3.34 0.33 11.71
N ASN A 109 -3.15 1.46 11.01
CA ASN A 109 -4.16 2.50 10.89
C ASN A 109 -5.44 2.00 10.17
N SER A 110 -5.29 1.20 9.13
CA SER A 110 -6.44 0.61 8.44
C SER A 110 -7.16 -0.42 9.30
N MET A 111 -6.41 -1.20 10.10
CA MET A 111 -6.95 -2.19 11.04
C MET A 111 -7.82 -1.54 12.12
N ILE A 112 -7.37 -0.44 12.73
CA ILE A 112 -8.14 0.31 13.74
C ILE A 112 -9.18 1.27 13.14
N GLY A 113 -9.39 1.23 11.82
CA GLY A 113 -10.45 1.99 11.15
C GLY A 113 -10.14 3.45 10.89
N LYS A 114 -8.89 3.90 11.06
CA LYS A 114 -8.52 5.28 10.68
C LYS A 114 -8.65 5.47 9.17
N LYS A 115 -9.19 6.62 8.77
CA LYS A 115 -9.26 7.03 7.36
C LYS A 115 -7.86 7.16 6.77
N SER A 116 -7.75 7.13 5.44
CA SER A 116 -6.52 7.41 4.72
C SER A 116 -6.18 8.90 4.85
N TYR A 117 -5.34 9.23 5.85
CA TYR A 117 -5.02 10.61 6.22
C TYR A 117 -3.61 11.05 5.84
N TYR A 118 -2.69 10.09 5.68
CA TYR A 118 -1.29 10.43 5.46
C TYR A 118 -1.12 11.22 4.15
N ARG A 119 -0.54 12.40 4.24
CA ARG A 119 -0.20 13.29 3.11
C ARG A 119 1.26 13.69 3.24
N ILE A 120 1.88 14.03 2.13
CA ILE A 120 3.18 14.71 2.10
C ILE A 120 2.83 16.16 2.32
N GLU A 121 3.35 16.74 3.40
CA GLU A 121 3.27 18.18 3.62
C GLU A 121 4.33 18.84 2.74
N ASP A 122 3.93 19.90 2.02
CA ASP A 122 4.80 20.69 1.14
C ASP A 122 5.76 21.57 1.94
#